data_eacbee9077af1e0e3500fe97d42303f8
#
_entry.id   eacbee9077af1e0e3500fe97d42303f8
#
_cell.length_a   1.000
_cell.length_b   1.000
_cell.length_c   1.000
_cell.angle_alpha   90.00
_cell.angle_beta   90.00
_cell.angle_gamma   90.00
#
_symmetry.space_group_name_H-M   'P 1'
#
loop_
_entity.id
_entity.type
_entity.pdbx_description
1 polymer ?
#
loop_
_entity_poly.entity_id
_entity_poly.type
_entity_poly.pdbx_seq_one_letter_code
_entity_poly.pdbx_strand_id
1 'polypeptide(L)'
;MIKQLTVIFVMMGLWVCGAQSDESEQHKERKQMKVIMKTSMGDIQLALDAEKAPKTVENFLQYVKKGHYTDTIFHRVMDGFMIQGGGFTADMQQKPAPEKVENEAANGLANATGTIAMARTMDPHSASAQFFINVNDNTFLNYPGQDGWGYCVFGEVVEGMDVVNQIKGVATGNAGPHQNVPKEAVVITSIDVVADGE
;
A
#
# COMPACT_ATOMS: atom_id res chain seq x y z
N MET A 1 24.92 91.13 -10.57
CA MET A 1 23.54 90.69 -10.33
C MET A 1 23.38 89.38 -11.01
N ILE A 2 23.53 88.26 -10.27
CA ILE A 2 23.48 86.91 -10.78
C ILE A 2 22.25 86.27 -10.15
N LYS A 3 21.23 85.90 -10.97
CA LYS A 3 20.02 85.22 -10.53
C LYS A 3 20.33 83.74 -10.39
N GLN A 4 20.20 83.23 -9.17
CA GLN A 4 20.23 81.80 -8.92
C GLN A 4 18.93 81.16 -9.41
N LEU A 5 19.09 80.14 -10.24
CA LEU A 5 17.98 79.29 -10.72
C LEU A 5 17.97 78.04 -9.86
N THR A 6 16.95 77.90 -9.03
CA THR A 6 16.75 76.75 -8.19
C THR A 6 16.10 75.63 -9.02
N VAL A 7 16.83 74.56 -9.28
CA VAL A 7 16.29 73.34 -9.93
C VAL A 7 15.71 72.42 -8.85
N ILE A 8 14.42 72.25 -8.86
CA ILE A 8 13.71 71.29 -8.02
C ILE A 8 13.78 69.95 -8.70
N PHE A 9 14.51 69.01 -8.09
CA PHE A 9 14.54 67.62 -8.53
C PHE A 9 13.36 66.89 -7.91
N VAL A 10 12.35 66.58 -8.73
CA VAL A 10 11.23 65.74 -8.36
C VAL A 10 11.71 64.27 -8.50
N MET A 11 12.02 63.64 -7.37
CA MET A 11 12.24 62.19 -7.33
C MET A 11 10.90 61.48 -7.48
N MET A 12 10.65 60.92 -8.64
CA MET A 12 9.56 59.99 -8.92
C MET A 12 9.99 58.64 -8.42
N GLY A 13 9.52 58.26 -7.21
CA GLY A 13 9.69 56.93 -6.67
C GLY A 13 8.92 55.90 -7.46
N LEU A 14 9.60 55.07 -8.23
CA LEU A 14 9.04 53.86 -8.80
C LEU A 14 8.77 52.84 -7.65
N TRP A 15 7.51 52.74 -7.29
CA TRP A 15 7.01 51.58 -6.53
C TRP A 15 7.01 50.37 -7.48
N VAL A 16 8.05 49.53 -7.39
CA VAL A 16 8.02 48.19 -7.93
C VAL A 16 7.13 47.37 -7.01
N CYS A 17 5.89 47.18 -7.42
CA CYS A 17 4.97 46.22 -6.84
C CYS A 17 5.51 44.86 -7.21
N GLY A 18 6.30 44.24 -6.28
CA GLY A 18 6.70 42.86 -6.38
C GLY A 18 5.44 42.00 -6.31
N ALA A 19 5.02 41.47 -7.45
CA ALA A 19 4.09 40.36 -7.47
C ALA A 19 4.76 39.17 -6.79
N GLN A 20 4.48 38.99 -5.51
CA GLN A 20 4.67 37.72 -4.85
C GLN A 20 3.73 36.75 -5.56
N SER A 21 4.31 35.90 -6.41
CA SER A 21 3.66 34.70 -6.88
C SER A 21 3.39 33.86 -5.63
N ASP A 22 2.16 33.90 -5.19
CA ASP A 22 1.56 32.94 -4.27
C ASP A 22 1.61 31.60 -5.01
N GLU A 23 2.73 30.89 -4.90
CA GLU A 23 2.80 29.46 -5.15
C GLU A 23 2.06 28.80 -3.98
N SER A 24 0.74 28.93 -3.97
CA SER A 24 -0.11 27.99 -3.29
C SER A 24 0.20 26.65 -3.95
N GLU A 25 1.06 25.87 -3.33
CA GLU A 25 1.15 24.43 -3.55
C GLU A 25 -0.28 23.89 -3.40
N GLN A 26 -0.97 23.80 -4.52
CA GLN A 26 -2.11 22.93 -4.63
C GLN A 26 -1.55 21.53 -4.41
N HIS A 27 -1.57 21.12 -3.15
CA HIS A 27 -1.48 19.73 -2.76
C HIS A 27 -2.68 19.06 -3.43
N LYS A 28 -2.48 18.65 -4.69
CA LYS A 28 -3.46 17.90 -5.46
C LYS A 28 -3.71 16.66 -4.63
N GLU A 29 -4.82 16.69 -3.90
CA GLU A 29 -5.30 15.58 -3.09
C GLU A 29 -5.25 14.36 -4.00
N ARG A 30 -4.22 13.53 -3.81
CA ARG A 30 -4.03 12.33 -4.63
C ARG A 30 -5.21 11.45 -4.34
N LYS A 31 -6.05 11.23 -5.33
CA LYS A 31 -7.18 10.31 -5.28
C LYS A 31 -6.63 8.91 -5.03
N GLN A 32 -6.35 8.59 -3.76
CA GLN A 32 -5.91 7.29 -3.34
C GLN A 32 -7.09 6.33 -3.43
N MET A 33 -6.93 5.30 -4.25
CA MET A 33 -7.92 4.24 -4.32
C MET A 33 -7.93 3.45 -3.02
N LYS A 34 -9.08 3.39 -2.35
CA LYS A 34 -9.24 2.70 -1.09
C LYS A 34 -10.04 1.43 -1.26
N VAL A 35 -9.70 0.42 -0.49
CA VAL A 35 -10.48 -0.82 -0.36
C VAL A 35 -10.70 -1.15 1.10
N ILE A 36 -11.83 -1.77 1.42
CA ILE A 36 -12.12 -2.33 2.74
C ILE A 36 -12.02 -3.86 2.64
N MET A 37 -11.09 -4.42 3.37
CA MET A 37 -10.95 -5.86 3.57
C MET A 37 -11.70 -6.25 4.85
N LYS A 38 -12.83 -6.92 4.69
CA LYS A 38 -13.62 -7.43 5.81
C LYS A 38 -13.09 -8.79 6.24
N THR A 39 -12.81 -8.94 7.52
CA THR A 39 -12.31 -10.19 8.07
C THR A 39 -13.19 -10.69 9.21
N SER A 40 -13.02 -11.96 9.59
CA SER A 40 -13.69 -12.52 10.78
C SER A 40 -13.25 -11.87 12.10
N MET A 41 -12.20 -11.02 12.08
CA MET A 41 -11.68 -10.31 13.26
C MET A 41 -11.89 -8.80 13.21
N GLY A 42 -12.50 -8.27 12.14
CA GLY A 42 -12.75 -6.85 11.92
C GLY A 42 -12.31 -6.38 10.53
N ASP A 43 -12.52 -5.11 10.26
CA ASP A 43 -12.26 -4.51 8.97
C ASP A 43 -10.87 -3.87 8.93
N ILE A 44 -10.21 -3.97 7.77
CA ILE A 44 -8.90 -3.36 7.49
C ILE A 44 -9.10 -2.49 6.25
N GLN A 45 -8.89 -1.18 6.37
CA GLN A 45 -8.94 -0.28 5.22
C GLN A 45 -7.53 -0.08 4.66
N LEU A 46 -7.39 -0.26 3.35
CA LEU A 46 -6.15 -0.12 2.62
C LEU A 46 -6.24 1.06 1.65
N ALA A 47 -5.20 1.89 1.62
CA ALA A 47 -4.96 2.86 0.56
C ALA A 47 -3.96 2.27 -0.44
N LEU A 48 -4.35 2.17 -1.71
CA LEU A 48 -3.55 1.58 -2.77
C LEU A 48 -2.80 2.67 -3.56
N ASP A 49 -1.53 2.45 -3.84
CA ASP A 49 -0.66 3.39 -4.57
C ASP A 49 -0.55 2.99 -6.06
N ALA A 50 -1.58 3.35 -6.84
CA ALA A 50 -1.62 3.09 -8.27
C ALA A 50 -0.63 3.95 -9.07
N GLU A 51 -0.02 4.98 -8.48
CA GLU A 51 1.01 5.78 -9.13
C GLU A 51 2.35 5.04 -9.13
N LYS A 52 2.72 4.45 -7.99
CA LYS A 52 4.00 3.75 -7.82
C LYS A 52 3.96 2.27 -8.17
N ALA A 53 2.79 1.63 -8.10
CA ALA A 53 2.60 0.22 -8.42
C ALA A 53 1.37 -0.03 -9.30
N PRO A 54 1.27 0.60 -10.49
CA PRO A 54 0.06 0.58 -11.30
C PRO A 54 -0.36 -0.82 -11.73
N LYS A 55 0.56 -1.66 -12.19
CA LYS A 55 0.27 -3.04 -12.63
C LYS A 55 -0.15 -3.91 -11.46
N THR A 56 0.51 -3.75 -10.32
CA THR A 56 0.23 -4.52 -9.09
C THR A 56 -1.14 -4.17 -8.54
N VAL A 57 -1.48 -2.88 -8.46
CA VAL A 57 -2.79 -2.42 -8.01
C VAL A 57 -3.89 -2.89 -8.97
N GLU A 58 -3.69 -2.77 -10.28
CA GLU A 58 -4.64 -3.25 -11.28
C GLU A 58 -4.89 -4.76 -11.13
N ASN A 59 -3.83 -5.57 -11.01
CA ASN A 59 -3.92 -7.01 -10.80
C ASN A 59 -4.67 -7.35 -9.52
N PHE A 60 -4.35 -6.70 -8.40
CA PHE A 60 -5.04 -6.90 -7.13
C PHE A 60 -6.55 -6.60 -7.25
N LEU A 61 -6.91 -5.47 -7.87
CA LEU A 61 -8.30 -5.06 -8.07
C LEU A 61 -9.06 -5.99 -9.04
N GLN A 62 -8.39 -6.59 -10.02
CA GLN A 62 -9.01 -7.61 -10.85
C GLN A 62 -9.41 -8.84 -10.04
N TYR A 63 -8.56 -9.29 -9.09
CA TYR A 63 -8.90 -10.38 -8.17
C TYR A 63 -10.00 -9.98 -7.18
N VAL A 64 -9.99 -8.74 -6.67
CA VAL A 64 -11.09 -8.19 -5.86
C VAL A 64 -12.41 -8.26 -6.63
N LYS A 65 -12.44 -7.75 -7.87
CA LYS A 65 -13.62 -7.70 -8.72
C LYS A 65 -14.17 -9.10 -9.09
N LYS A 66 -13.29 -10.09 -9.21
CA LYS A 66 -13.65 -11.49 -9.44
C LYS A 66 -14.15 -12.18 -8.17
N GLY A 67 -14.17 -11.54 -7.01
CA GLY A 67 -14.51 -12.13 -5.72
C GLY A 67 -13.52 -13.21 -5.26
N HIS A 68 -12.27 -13.18 -5.77
CA HIS A 68 -11.27 -14.20 -5.48
C HIS A 68 -10.97 -14.30 -3.98
N TYR A 69 -10.93 -13.18 -3.29
CA TYR A 69 -10.55 -13.11 -1.89
C TYR A 69 -11.64 -13.58 -0.91
N THR A 70 -12.90 -13.66 -1.36
CA THR A 70 -14.00 -14.16 -0.53
C THR A 70 -13.72 -15.59 -0.08
N ASP A 71 -13.88 -15.85 1.22
CA ASP A 71 -13.59 -17.12 1.90
C ASP A 71 -12.13 -17.57 1.80
N THR A 72 -11.18 -16.67 1.51
CA THR A 72 -9.76 -16.93 1.72
C THR A 72 -9.37 -16.61 3.16
N ILE A 73 -8.22 -17.14 3.59
CA ILE A 73 -7.71 -16.95 4.94
C ILE A 73 -6.34 -16.27 4.95
N PHE A 74 -5.97 -15.73 6.10
CA PHE A 74 -4.57 -15.50 6.43
C PHE A 74 -3.94 -16.85 6.80
N HIS A 75 -3.32 -17.50 5.83
CA HIS A 75 -2.80 -18.86 5.94
C HIS A 75 -1.39 -18.96 6.52
N ARG A 76 -0.70 -17.82 6.70
CA ARG A 76 0.62 -17.73 7.32
C ARG A 76 0.71 -16.45 8.15
N VAL A 77 0.86 -16.61 9.45
CA VAL A 77 0.92 -15.50 10.40
C VAL A 77 2.18 -15.64 11.26
N MET A 78 3.04 -14.63 11.21
CA MET A 78 4.28 -14.59 11.99
C MET A 78 4.38 -13.25 12.70
N ASP A 79 4.20 -13.25 14.02
CA ASP A 79 4.42 -12.07 14.85
C ASP A 79 5.86 -11.56 14.68
N GLY A 80 6.03 -10.24 14.59
CA GLY A 80 7.32 -9.61 14.32
C GLY A 80 7.78 -9.65 12.86
N PHE A 81 6.96 -10.21 11.93
CA PHE A 81 7.28 -10.25 10.51
C PHE A 81 6.09 -9.79 9.64
N MET A 82 5.12 -10.66 9.35
CA MET A 82 4.01 -10.35 8.45
C MET A 82 2.80 -11.27 8.68
N ILE A 83 1.65 -10.89 8.15
CA ILE A 83 0.48 -11.74 7.99
C ILE A 83 0.20 -11.90 6.48
N GLN A 84 0.17 -13.14 5.99
CA GLN A 84 0.03 -13.47 4.56
C GLN A 84 -1.29 -14.17 4.29
N GLY A 85 -2.00 -13.70 3.25
CA GLY A 85 -3.33 -14.21 2.90
C GLY A 85 -3.63 -14.19 1.41
N GLY A 86 -4.91 -14.45 1.08
CA GLY A 86 -5.46 -14.31 -0.26
C GLY A 86 -5.21 -15.48 -1.22
N GLY A 87 -4.67 -16.60 -0.74
CA GLY A 87 -4.35 -17.73 -1.63
C GLY A 87 -5.03 -19.05 -1.29
N PHE A 88 -5.51 -19.22 -0.05
CA PHE A 88 -6.04 -20.49 0.46
C PHE A 88 -7.39 -20.30 1.14
N THR A 89 -8.22 -21.32 1.07
CA THR A 89 -9.46 -21.45 1.84
C THR A 89 -9.18 -22.00 3.24
N ALA A 90 -10.19 -22.04 4.13
CA ALA A 90 -10.02 -22.51 5.50
C ALA A 90 -9.60 -23.99 5.62
N ASP A 91 -9.94 -24.80 4.62
CA ASP A 91 -9.51 -26.20 4.49
C ASP A 91 -8.15 -26.35 3.77
N MET A 92 -7.40 -25.26 3.64
CA MET A 92 -6.07 -25.20 3.03
C MET A 92 -6.05 -25.62 1.54
N GLN A 93 -7.16 -25.45 0.83
CA GLN A 93 -7.19 -25.60 -0.62
C GLN A 93 -6.72 -24.30 -1.29
N GLN A 94 -5.74 -24.40 -2.17
CA GLN A 94 -5.26 -23.25 -2.92
C GLN A 94 -6.29 -22.81 -3.96
N LYS A 95 -6.71 -21.54 -3.93
CA LYS A 95 -7.57 -20.96 -4.96
C LYS A 95 -6.76 -20.69 -6.23
N PRO A 96 -7.26 -21.06 -7.41
CA PRO A 96 -6.56 -20.78 -8.68
C PRO A 96 -6.40 -19.28 -8.91
N ALA A 97 -5.18 -18.85 -9.22
CA ALA A 97 -4.83 -17.47 -9.52
C ALA A 97 -3.85 -17.43 -10.70
N PRO A 98 -4.37 -17.64 -11.95
CA PRO A 98 -3.51 -17.81 -13.12
C PRO A 98 -2.87 -16.52 -13.62
N GLU A 99 -3.48 -15.35 -13.38
CA GLU A 99 -2.94 -14.08 -13.82
C GLU A 99 -1.78 -13.67 -12.93
N LYS A 100 -0.62 -13.45 -13.55
CA LYS A 100 0.60 -13.01 -12.88
C LYS A 100 0.85 -11.54 -13.18
N VAL A 101 1.59 -10.89 -12.28
CA VAL A 101 2.01 -9.50 -12.43
C VAL A 101 3.53 -9.38 -12.37
N GLU A 102 4.07 -8.48 -13.19
CA GLU A 102 5.47 -8.09 -13.15
C GLU A 102 5.82 -7.46 -11.80
N ASN A 103 7.03 -7.73 -11.31
CA ASN A 103 7.50 -7.16 -10.05
C ASN A 103 7.82 -5.67 -10.22
N GLU A 104 7.12 -4.82 -9.49
CA GLU A 104 7.33 -3.38 -9.45
C GLU A 104 8.04 -2.91 -8.15
N ALA A 105 8.79 -3.79 -7.46
CA ALA A 105 9.41 -3.45 -6.18
C ALA A 105 10.46 -2.34 -6.25
N ALA A 106 10.98 -2.02 -7.44
CA ALA A 106 11.89 -0.87 -7.67
C ALA A 106 11.17 0.50 -7.62
N ASN A 107 9.94 0.55 -7.11
CA ASN A 107 9.08 1.73 -7.05
C ASN A 107 9.40 2.71 -5.90
N GLY A 108 10.39 2.39 -5.07
CA GLY A 108 10.81 3.23 -3.95
C GLY A 108 9.95 3.12 -2.69
N LEU A 109 8.92 2.24 -2.67
CA LEU A 109 8.15 1.95 -1.47
C LEU A 109 8.88 0.92 -0.60
N ALA A 110 8.90 1.17 0.72
CA ALA A 110 9.54 0.29 1.68
C ALA A 110 8.52 -0.71 2.27
N ASN A 111 8.99 -1.93 2.60
CA ASN A 111 8.27 -2.91 3.39
C ASN A 111 8.27 -2.51 4.88
N ALA A 112 7.69 -1.36 5.18
CA ALA A 112 7.53 -0.82 6.52
C ALA A 112 6.28 -1.41 7.20
N THR A 113 6.20 -1.28 8.51
CA THR A 113 5.03 -1.70 9.29
C THR A 113 3.74 -1.06 8.74
N GLY A 114 2.72 -1.87 8.52
CA GLY A 114 1.42 -1.45 7.98
C GLY A 114 1.34 -1.46 6.44
N THR A 115 2.43 -1.64 5.71
CA THR A 115 2.37 -1.73 4.24
C THR A 115 1.89 -3.10 3.77
N ILE A 116 1.19 -3.11 2.62
CA ILE A 116 0.78 -4.33 1.92
C ILE A 116 1.67 -4.56 0.71
N ALA A 117 2.16 -5.81 0.55
CA ALA A 117 3.03 -6.20 -0.54
C ALA A 117 2.61 -7.54 -1.16
N MET A 118 3.03 -7.78 -2.41
CA MET A 118 2.73 -9.03 -3.11
C MET A 118 3.65 -10.16 -2.67
N ALA A 119 3.05 -11.29 -2.31
CA ALA A 119 3.77 -12.54 -2.14
C ALA A 119 4.11 -13.16 -3.50
N ARG A 120 5.27 -13.80 -3.60
CA ARG A 120 5.78 -14.44 -4.82
C ARG A 120 6.64 -15.66 -4.50
N THR A 121 6.94 -16.46 -5.51
CA THR A 121 7.93 -17.53 -5.44
C THR A 121 9.35 -16.97 -5.66
N MET A 122 10.32 -17.84 -5.89
CA MET A 122 11.68 -17.44 -6.28
C MET A 122 11.73 -16.72 -7.63
N ASP A 123 10.77 -16.98 -8.53
CA ASP A 123 10.59 -16.19 -9.75
C ASP A 123 10.06 -14.79 -9.39
N PRO A 124 10.79 -13.71 -9.68
CA PRO A 124 10.40 -12.36 -9.31
C PRO A 124 9.07 -11.90 -9.93
N HIS A 125 8.71 -12.45 -11.09
CA HIS A 125 7.48 -12.12 -11.82
C HIS A 125 6.35 -13.15 -11.63
N SER A 126 6.37 -13.89 -10.51
CA SER A 126 5.39 -14.93 -10.20
C SER A 126 4.25 -14.50 -9.29
N ALA A 127 4.25 -13.26 -8.82
CA ALA A 127 3.16 -12.75 -7.99
C ALA A 127 1.82 -12.84 -8.72
N SER A 128 0.76 -13.21 -8.00
CA SER A 128 -0.60 -13.34 -8.56
C SER A 128 -1.64 -12.71 -7.63
N ALA A 129 -2.32 -13.51 -6.78
CA ALA A 129 -3.34 -13.02 -5.86
C ALA A 129 -2.84 -12.88 -4.41
N GLN A 130 -1.84 -13.68 -3.99
CA GLN A 130 -1.40 -13.67 -2.60
C GLN A 130 -0.66 -12.38 -2.23
N PHE A 131 -0.98 -11.86 -1.06
CA PHE A 131 -0.37 -10.66 -0.50
C PHE A 131 0.05 -10.90 0.95
N PHE A 132 0.83 -9.98 1.50
CA PHE A 132 1.08 -9.93 2.94
C PHE A 132 1.02 -8.49 3.44
N ILE A 133 0.66 -8.33 4.72
CA ILE A 133 0.74 -7.05 5.44
C ILE A 133 1.91 -7.14 6.40
N ASN A 134 2.83 -6.19 6.30
CA ASN A 134 3.99 -6.10 7.18
C ASN A 134 3.54 -5.70 8.59
N VAL A 135 3.94 -6.46 9.60
CA VAL A 135 3.67 -6.14 11.01
C VAL A 135 4.93 -5.68 11.75
N ASN A 136 6.02 -5.54 11.01
CA ASN A 136 7.30 -4.98 11.42
C ASN A 136 7.97 -4.33 10.21
N ASP A 137 9.02 -3.54 10.44
CA ASP A 137 9.85 -2.97 9.38
C ASP A 137 10.76 -4.05 8.78
N ASN A 138 10.39 -4.54 7.62
CA ASN A 138 11.06 -5.65 6.93
C ASN A 138 11.97 -5.13 5.81
N THR A 139 12.93 -4.28 6.15
CA THR A 139 13.82 -3.60 5.18
C THR A 139 14.58 -4.56 4.26
N PHE A 140 14.82 -5.79 4.70
CA PHE A 140 15.48 -6.84 3.90
C PHE A 140 14.63 -7.34 2.72
N LEU A 141 13.32 -7.02 2.70
CA LEU A 141 12.41 -7.29 1.59
C LEU A 141 12.37 -6.16 0.55
N ASN A 142 12.97 -5.00 0.84
CA ASN A 142 12.99 -3.87 -0.09
C ASN A 142 13.85 -4.19 -1.31
N TYR A 143 13.54 -3.57 -2.46
CA TYR A 143 14.39 -3.63 -3.64
C TYR A 143 15.78 -3.02 -3.31
N PRO A 144 16.89 -3.68 -3.76
CA PRO A 144 16.93 -4.90 -4.55
C PRO A 144 16.81 -6.20 -3.73
N GLY A 145 16.65 -6.12 -2.39
CA GLY A 145 16.57 -7.28 -1.50
C GLY A 145 17.81 -8.17 -1.54
N GLN A 146 17.66 -9.40 -1.04
CA GLN A 146 18.75 -10.40 -1.05
C GLN A 146 18.85 -11.14 -2.38
N ASP A 147 17.78 -11.12 -3.19
CA ASP A 147 17.67 -11.86 -4.45
C ASP A 147 17.78 -10.95 -5.70
N GLY A 148 18.07 -9.67 -5.51
CA GLY A 148 18.18 -8.67 -6.57
C GLY A 148 16.82 -8.04 -6.98
N TRP A 149 15.69 -8.44 -6.38
CA TRP A 149 14.35 -8.03 -6.80
C TRP A 149 13.49 -7.43 -5.69
N GLY A 150 13.53 -7.96 -4.48
CA GLY A 150 12.66 -7.54 -3.37
C GLY A 150 11.18 -7.89 -3.59
N TYR A 151 10.31 -7.34 -2.74
CA TYR A 151 8.87 -7.56 -2.73
C TYR A 151 8.13 -6.24 -2.96
N CYS A 152 7.22 -6.23 -3.93
CA CYS A 152 6.51 -5.02 -4.36
C CYS A 152 5.46 -4.59 -3.34
N VAL A 153 5.74 -3.49 -2.64
CA VAL A 153 4.73 -2.76 -1.87
C VAL A 153 3.83 -2.00 -2.83
N PHE A 154 2.51 -2.05 -2.61
CA PHE A 154 1.52 -1.41 -3.47
C PHE A 154 0.42 -0.66 -2.71
N GLY A 155 0.56 -0.49 -1.39
CA GLY A 155 -0.36 0.24 -0.54
C GLY A 155 -0.02 0.11 0.93
N GLU A 156 -0.90 0.66 1.76
CA GLU A 156 -0.76 0.66 3.22
C GLU A 156 -2.10 0.57 3.93
N VAL A 157 -2.09 0.11 5.17
CA VAL A 157 -3.23 0.13 6.07
C VAL A 157 -3.42 1.55 6.58
N VAL A 158 -4.58 2.13 6.30
CA VAL A 158 -4.96 3.48 6.78
C VAL A 158 -5.92 3.43 7.97
N GLU A 159 -6.69 2.33 8.11
CA GLU A 159 -7.53 2.04 9.27
C GLU A 159 -7.51 0.54 9.56
N GLY A 160 -7.68 0.14 10.83
CA GLY A 160 -7.72 -1.27 11.24
C GLY A 160 -6.35 -1.88 11.54
N MET A 161 -5.30 -1.10 11.85
CA MET A 161 -4.03 -1.63 12.36
C MET A 161 -4.17 -2.39 13.68
N ASP A 162 -5.16 -2.07 14.49
CA ASP A 162 -5.54 -2.82 15.68
C ASP A 162 -6.03 -4.24 15.33
N VAL A 163 -6.82 -4.38 14.25
CA VAL A 163 -7.25 -5.68 13.71
C VAL A 163 -6.03 -6.46 13.19
N VAL A 164 -5.13 -5.83 12.43
CA VAL A 164 -3.87 -6.44 11.99
C VAL A 164 -3.05 -6.94 13.18
N ASN A 165 -2.97 -6.13 14.25
CA ASN A 165 -2.26 -6.50 15.48
C ASN A 165 -2.94 -7.63 16.26
N GLN A 166 -4.26 -7.75 16.21
CA GLN A 166 -4.98 -8.91 16.75
C GLN A 166 -4.68 -10.16 15.93
N ILE A 167 -4.72 -10.07 14.60
CA ILE A 167 -4.43 -11.21 13.70
C ILE A 167 -3.00 -11.71 13.91
N LYS A 168 -1.99 -10.83 13.99
CA LYS A 168 -0.60 -11.28 14.21
C LYS A 168 -0.38 -12.04 15.51
N GLY A 169 -1.23 -11.78 16.51
CA GLY A 169 -1.16 -12.41 17.85
C GLY A 169 -1.89 -13.74 17.98
N VAL A 170 -2.56 -14.25 16.94
CA VAL A 170 -3.31 -15.51 17.03
C VAL A 170 -2.38 -16.70 17.20
N ALA A 171 -2.85 -17.75 17.89
CA ALA A 171 -2.12 -18.99 18.04
C ALA A 171 -1.96 -19.68 16.67
N THR A 172 -0.73 -20.03 16.30
CA THR A 172 -0.40 -20.69 15.04
C THR A 172 0.10 -22.12 15.25
N GLY A 173 0.13 -22.89 14.19
CA GLY A 173 0.61 -24.27 14.15
C GLY A 173 0.97 -24.70 12.74
N ASN A 174 1.09 -26.01 12.52
CA ASN A 174 1.32 -26.59 11.20
C ASN A 174 0.02 -27.18 10.66
N ALA A 175 -0.21 -27.01 9.35
CA ALA A 175 -1.30 -27.66 8.60
C ALA A 175 -0.70 -28.35 7.37
N GLY A 176 -0.50 -29.65 7.43
CA GLY A 176 0.23 -30.40 6.41
C GLY A 176 1.65 -29.85 6.21
N PRO A 177 2.03 -29.44 4.98
CA PRO A 177 3.35 -28.87 4.70
C PRO A 177 3.47 -27.40 5.11
N HIS A 178 2.37 -26.73 5.48
CA HIS A 178 2.33 -25.32 5.81
C HIS A 178 2.63 -25.07 7.28
N GLN A 179 3.50 -24.10 7.56
CA GLN A 179 3.88 -23.66 8.89
C GLN A 179 3.27 -22.30 9.22
N ASN A 180 3.14 -22.00 10.52
CA ASN A 180 2.61 -20.73 11.00
C ASN A 180 1.16 -20.44 10.52
N VAL A 181 0.36 -21.50 10.37
CA VAL A 181 -1.06 -21.39 10.02
C VAL A 181 -1.85 -21.10 11.31
N PRO A 182 -2.74 -20.09 11.32
CA PRO A 182 -3.63 -19.87 12.45
C PRO A 182 -4.41 -21.13 12.82
N LYS A 183 -4.46 -21.49 14.12
CA LYS A 183 -5.22 -22.66 14.60
C LYS A 183 -6.73 -22.48 14.42
N GLU A 184 -7.19 -21.24 14.54
CA GLU A 184 -8.54 -20.81 14.18
C GLU A 184 -8.42 -19.95 12.93
N ALA A 185 -9.13 -20.31 11.87
CA ALA A 185 -9.02 -19.64 10.58
C ALA A 185 -9.43 -18.16 10.68
N VAL A 186 -8.54 -17.26 10.30
CA VAL A 186 -8.87 -15.84 10.11
C VAL A 186 -9.30 -15.64 8.67
N VAL A 187 -10.61 -15.50 8.46
CA VAL A 187 -11.24 -15.50 7.15
C VAL A 187 -11.38 -14.08 6.61
N ILE A 188 -11.03 -13.88 5.34
CA ILE A 188 -11.36 -12.69 4.56
C ILE A 188 -12.75 -12.96 3.95
N THR A 189 -13.76 -12.22 4.42
CA THR A 189 -15.15 -12.42 3.97
C THR A 189 -15.45 -11.66 2.68
N SER A 190 -14.85 -10.47 2.51
CA SER A 190 -14.86 -9.71 1.25
C SER A 190 -13.72 -8.71 1.20
N ILE A 191 -13.40 -8.23 -0.01
CA ILE A 191 -12.65 -6.99 -0.23
C ILE A 191 -13.49 -6.14 -1.18
N ASP A 192 -13.85 -4.94 -0.74
CA ASP A 192 -14.72 -4.03 -1.47
C ASP A 192 -13.97 -2.73 -1.80
N VAL A 193 -14.13 -2.23 -3.03
CA VAL A 193 -13.58 -0.91 -3.40
C VAL A 193 -14.46 0.17 -2.79
N VAL A 194 -13.86 1.12 -2.08
CA VAL A 194 -14.57 2.28 -1.55
C VAL A 194 -14.83 3.25 -2.70
N ALA A 195 -16.12 3.54 -2.95
CA ALA A 195 -16.49 4.58 -3.91
C ALA A 195 -16.10 5.96 -3.35
N ASP A 196 -15.54 6.83 -4.21
CA ASP A 196 -15.24 8.20 -3.82
C ASP A 196 -16.53 8.93 -3.43
N GLY A 197 -16.63 9.39 -2.20
CA GLY A 197 -17.72 10.29 -1.77
C GLY A 197 -18.58 9.80 -0.60
N GLU A 198 -18.19 8.77 0.14
CA GLU A 198 -18.81 8.45 1.44
C GLU A 198 -17.84 8.68 2.59
#